data_a0948445c79807e9a1b9ed98f928a9da
#
_entry.id   a0948445c79807e9a1b9ed98f928a9da
#
_cell.length_a   1.000
_cell.length_b   1.000
_cell.length_c   1.000
_cell.angle_alpha   90.00
_cell.angle_beta   90.00
_cell.angle_gamma   90.00
#
_symmetry.space_group_name_H-M   'P 1'
#
loop_
_entity.id
_entity.type
_entity.pdbx_description
1 polymer ?
#
loop_
_entity_poly.entity_id
_entity_poly.type
_entity_poly.pdbx_seq_one_letter_code
_entity_poly.pdbx_strand_id
1 'polypeptide(L)'
;MADITEVDYIWKNGEMIPWAEATTHVLSHSLHYGSGVFEGIRCYQNPETKKSYVFRLRDHMERLHRSCKISLIDLPYSVDELCDATIELIRKNNLPSCYIRPIVYRGYGVMGVDPTGAPTDVAIAVWPWDTYLGDGALDNGVAVGVSSWRQRTNNSIPPAVKATASYMNSILAKLEAKEHGYVEAIMLNEAGLVCEGTGENLFVVRDGILSTPPLSDGPVSYTHLRAHETLRHL
;
A
#
# COMPACT_ATOMS: atom_id res chain seq x y z
N MET A 1 -0.05 -12.49 11.49
CA MET A 1 -0.71 -11.22 11.09
C MET A 1 -1.54 -10.77 12.27
N ALA A 2 -1.44 -9.52 12.65
CA ALA A 2 -2.32 -8.96 13.67
C ALA A 2 -3.71 -8.71 13.08
N ASP A 3 -4.74 -8.97 13.86
CA ASP A 3 -6.11 -8.61 13.51
C ASP A 3 -6.22 -7.08 13.41
N ILE A 4 -7.17 -6.61 12.60
CA ILE A 4 -7.43 -5.19 12.50
C ILE A 4 -8.10 -4.74 13.80
N THR A 5 -7.49 -3.77 14.48
CA THR A 5 -8.11 -3.10 15.63
C THR A 5 -9.03 -2.00 15.10
N GLU A 6 -10.32 -2.12 15.35
CA GLU A 6 -11.32 -1.11 14.97
C GLU A 6 -11.07 0.20 15.71
N VAL A 7 -11.39 1.30 15.03
CA VAL A 7 -11.37 2.66 15.58
C VAL A 7 -12.75 3.29 15.40
N ASP A 8 -12.95 4.50 15.88
CA ASP A 8 -14.28 5.11 15.86
C ASP A 8 -14.72 5.53 14.45
N TYR A 9 -13.79 6.08 13.64
CA TYR A 9 -14.12 6.74 12.38
C TYR A 9 -13.24 6.31 11.21
N ILE A 10 -13.87 6.33 10.03
CA ILE A 10 -13.23 6.28 8.70
C ILE A 10 -13.64 7.54 7.93
N TRP A 11 -12.74 8.14 7.16
CA TRP A 11 -13.11 9.17 6.21
C TRP A 11 -13.54 8.50 4.90
N LYS A 12 -14.74 8.84 4.40
CA LYS A 12 -15.27 8.31 3.14
C LYS A 12 -16.03 9.38 2.37
N ASN A 13 -15.68 9.61 1.13
CA ASN A 13 -16.35 10.52 0.19
C ASN A 13 -16.62 11.94 0.77
N GLY A 14 -15.66 12.48 1.52
CA GLY A 14 -15.76 13.83 2.09
C GLY A 14 -16.24 13.88 3.54
N GLU A 15 -16.64 12.76 4.13
CA GLU A 15 -17.24 12.71 5.47
C GLU A 15 -16.51 11.77 6.42
N MET A 16 -16.53 12.09 7.70
CA MET A 16 -16.10 11.22 8.78
C MET A 16 -17.29 10.36 9.23
N ILE A 17 -17.29 9.10 8.84
CA ILE A 17 -18.37 8.15 9.16
C ILE A 17 -17.92 7.16 10.24
N PRO A 18 -18.85 6.60 11.04
CA PRO A 18 -18.53 5.51 11.96
C PRO A 18 -17.89 4.32 11.24
N TRP A 19 -16.94 3.65 11.90
CA TRP A 19 -16.24 2.47 11.35
C TRP A 19 -17.20 1.42 10.75
N ALA A 20 -18.24 1.07 11.48
CA ALA A 20 -19.21 0.05 11.07
C ALA A 20 -20.03 0.44 9.82
N GLU A 21 -20.11 1.73 9.49
CA GLU A 21 -20.83 2.24 8.32
C GLU A 21 -19.97 2.30 7.05
N ALA A 22 -18.66 2.09 7.18
CA ALA A 22 -17.72 2.13 6.07
C ALA A 22 -17.82 0.86 5.18
N THR A 23 -19.01 0.56 4.72
CA THR A 23 -19.34 -0.60 3.89
C THR A 23 -19.36 -0.26 2.40
N THR A 24 -19.27 -1.29 1.56
CA THR A 24 -19.46 -1.17 0.12
C THR A 24 -20.40 -2.25 -0.40
N HIS A 25 -21.11 -1.96 -1.48
CA HIS A 25 -22.02 -2.93 -2.07
C HIS A 25 -21.24 -4.07 -2.74
N VAL A 26 -21.72 -5.32 -2.64
CA VAL A 26 -21.09 -6.50 -3.24
C VAL A 26 -20.89 -6.39 -4.75
N LEU A 27 -21.73 -5.63 -5.45
CA LEU A 27 -21.60 -5.33 -6.88
C LEU A 27 -20.78 -4.05 -7.18
N SER A 28 -19.96 -3.57 -6.24
CA SER A 28 -18.97 -2.55 -6.56
C SER A 28 -18.00 -3.07 -7.60
N HIS A 29 -17.79 -2.29 -8.67
CA HIS A 29 -16.98 -2.70 -9.81
C HIS A 29 -15.58 -3.18 -9.42
N SER A 30 -14.94 -2.53 -8.46
CA SER A 30 -13.61 -2.88 -8.00
C SER A 30 -13.51 -4.25 -7.35
N LEU A 31 -14.58 -4.76 -6.70
CA LEU A 31 -14.58 -6.10 -6.09
C LEU A 31 -14.51 -7.22 -7.14
N HIS A 32 -15.01 -6.96 -8.35
CA HIS A 32 -15.02 -7.95 -9.43
C HIS A 32 -13.85 -7.82 -10.39
N TYR A 33 -13.37 -6.58 -10.62
CA TYR A 33 -12.38 -6.28 -11.68
C TYR A 33 -11.08 -5.68 -11.15
N GLY A 34 -10.91 -5.54 -9.84
CA GLY A 34 -9.70 -4.98 -9.25
C GLY A 34 -9.44 -3.52 -9.65
N SER A 35 -10.49 -2.77 -10.02
CA SER A 35 -10.41 -1.40 -10.54
C SER A 35 -10.30 -0.37 -9.41
N GLY A 36 -9.25 -0.48 -8.62
CA GLY A 36 -8.93 0.45 -7.54
C GLY A 36 -7.42 0.66 -7.42
N VAL A 37 -7.06 1.74 -6.74
CA VAL A 37 -5.67 2.10 -6.37
C VAL A 37 -5.62 2.50 -4.91
N PHE A 38 -4.48 2.31 -4.26
CA PHE A 38 -4.37 2.61 -2.84
C PHE A 38 -2.97 3.03 -2.43
N GLU A 39 -2.85 3.49 -1.19
CA GLU A 39 -1.59 3.78 -0.55
C GLU A 39 -1.42 3.01 0.77
N GLY A 40 -0.19 2.94 1.24
CA GLY A 40 0.16 2.43 2.56
C GLY A 40 1.13 3.41 3.20
N ILE A 41 0.71 4.04 4.29
CA ILE A 41 1.43 5.15 4.92
C ILE A 41 1.51 4.87 6.43
N ARG A 42 2.54 5.39 7.08
CA ARG A 42 2.72 5.24 8.52
C ARG A 42 2.72 6.59 9.22
N CYS A 43 2.06 6.63 10.37
CA CYS A 43 2.20 7.67 11.37
C CYS A 43 3.00 7.12 12.55
N TYR A 44 4.00 7.87 13.01
CA TYR A 44 4.86 7.49 14.12
C TYR A 44 4.83 8.56 15.20
N GLN A 45 4.68 8.16 16.46
CA GLN A 45 4.87 9.05 17.59
C GLN A 45 6.35 9.11 17.96
N ASN A 46 6.87 10.32 18.07
CA ASN A 46 8.20 10.53 18.66
C ASN A 46 8.14 10.22 20.16
N PRO A 47 8.97 9.31 20.68
CA PRO A 47 8.90 8.87 22.07
C PRO A 47 9.25 9.97 23.08
N GLU A 48 10.07 10.95 22.69
CA GLU A 48 10.50 12.05 23.55
C GLU A 48 9.50 13.19 23.57
N THR A 49 9.10 13.69 22.39
CA THR A 49 8.23 14.85 22.24
C THR A 49 6.74 14.52 22.32
N LYS A 50 6.38 13.24 22.26
CA LYS A 50 5.00 12.73 22.16
C LYS A 50 4.21 13.27 20.96
N LYS A 51 4.88 13.93 20.02
CA LYS A 51 4.26 14.40 18.77
C LYS A 51 4.23 13.28 17.73
N SER A 52 3.12 13.21 16.98
CA SER A 52 2.93 12.25 15.90
C SER A 52 3.29 12.89 14.56
N TYR A 53 3.92 12.10 13.69
CA TYR A 53 4.37 12.53 12.37
C TYR A 53 3.95 11.52 11.32
N VAL A 54 3.29 11.99 10.26
CA VAL A 54 3.04 11.16 9.07
C VAL A 54 4.20 11.37 8.09
N PHE A 55 4.91 10.30 7.81
CA PHE A 55 6.08 10.39 6.95
C PHE A 55 5.69 10.61 5.50
N ARG A 56 6.16 11.69 4.88
CA ARG A 56 5.97 12.04 3.46
C ARG A 56 4.52 11.93 2.95
N LEU A 57 3.55 12.37 3.76
CA LEU A 57 2.12 12.25 3.44
C LEU A 57 1.80 12.83 2.05
N ARG A 58 2.30 14.03 1.73
CA ARG A 58 2.07 14.68 0.43
C ARG A 58 2.56 13.84 -0.74
N ASP A 59 3.77 13.29 -0.67
CA ASP A 59 4.34 12.45 -1.74
C ASP A 59 3.50 11.19 -1.99
N HIS A 60 2.94 10.61 -0.92
CA HIS A 60 2.02 9.48 -1.01
C HIS A 60 0.70 9.88 -1.70
N MET A 61 0.11 11.02 -1.34
CA MET A 61 -1.11 11.50 -1.98
C MET A 61 -0.88 11.89 -3.45
N GLU A 62 0.25 12.49 -3.78
CA GLU A 62 0.65 12.73 -5.17
C GLU A 62 0.81 11.42 -5.95
N ARG A 63 1.35 10.36 -5.33
CA ARG A 63 1.44 9.05 -5.98
C ARG A 63 0.06 8.40 -6.15
N LEU A 64 -0.85 8.55 -5.18
CA LEU A 64 -2.24 8.13 -5.32
C LEU A 64 -2.90 8.80 -6.54
N HIS A 65 -2.72 10.11 -6.69
CA HIS A 65 -3.19 10.86 -7.86
C HIS A 65 -2.59 10.33 -9.17
N ARG A 66 -1.26 10.08 -9.21
CA ARG A 66 -0.62 9.49 -10.40
C ARG A 66 -1.19 8.10 -10.71
N SER A 67 -1.41 7.28 -9.68
CA SER A 67 -2.02 5.96 -9.84
C SER A 67 -3.44 6.07 -10.42
N CYS A 68 -4.26 6.98 -9.92
CA CYS A 68 -5.59 7.27 -10.46
C CYS A 68 -5.53 7.69 -11.93
N LYS A 69 -4.64 8.65 -12.25
CA LYS A 69 -4.46 9.14 -13.63
C LYS A 69 -4.09 8.03 -14.62
N ILE A 70 -3.14 7.16 -14.26
CA ILE A 70 -2.72 6.04 -15.12
C ILE A 70 -3.85 5.01 -15.26
N SER A 71 -4.64 4.79 -14.19
CA SER A 71 -5.77 3.86 -14.18
C SER A 71 -7.07 4.46 -14.73
N LEU A 72 -7.03 5.69 -15.24
CA LEU A 72 -8.18 6.43 -15.77
C LEU A 72 -9.34 6.49 -14.75
N ILE A 73 -9.00 6.69 -13.47
CA ILE A 73 -9.96 6.93 -12.38
C ILE A 73 -9.96 8.43 -12.09
N ASP A 74 -11.11 9.06 -12.18
CA ASP A 74 -11.28 10.46 -11.79
C ASP A 74 -11.33 10.56 -10.26
N LEU A 75 -10.35 11.25 -9.68
CA LEU A 75 -10.25 11.46 -8.24
C LEU A 75 -10.74 12.88 -7.90
N PRO A 76 -11.91 13.01 -7.24
CA PRO A 76 -12.56 14.33 -7.05
C PRO A 76 -11.97 15.18 -5.92
N TYR A 77 -10.89 14.75 -5.28
CA TYR A 77 -10.24 15.46 -4.19
C TYR A 77 -8.81 15.83 -4.55
N SER A 78 -8.36 17.01 -4.19
CA SER A 78 -6.98 17.46 -4.34
C SER A 78 -6.02 16.76 -3.37
N VAL A 79 -4.73 16.88 -3.62
CA VAL A 79 -3.68 16.38 -2.70
C VAL A 79 -3.81 17.02 -1.33
N ASP A 80 -4.10 18.32 -1.27
CA ASP A 80 -4.22 19.06 -0.01
C ASP A 80 -5.43 18.59 0.80
N GLU A 81 -6.59 18.44 0.17
CA GLU A 81 -7.80 17.94 0.82
C GLU A 81 -7.59 16.53 1.40
N LEU A 82 -6.92 15.64 0.68
CA LEU A 82 -6.62 14.28 1.17
C LEU A 82 -5.60 14.30 2.31
N CYS A 83 -4.62 15.19 2.28
CA CYS A 83 -3.67 15.37 3.38
C CYS A 83 -4.38 15.86 4.64
N ASP A 84 -5.22 16.89 4.52
CA ASP A 84 -5.97 17.48 5.63
C ASP A 84 -6.96 16.46 6.23
N ALA A 85 -7.71 15.76 5.38
CA ALA A 85 -8.62 14.68 5.80
C ALA A 85 -7.89 13.57 6.56
N THR A 86 -6.69 13.20 6.11
CA THR A 86 -5.87 12.18 6.79
C THR A 86 -5.45 12.63 8.18
N ILE A 87 -4.96 13.86 8.31
CA ILE A 87 -4.52 14.41 9.59
C ILE A 87 -5.71 14.56 10.56
N GLU A 88 -6.84 15.05 10.07
CA GLU A 88 -8.06 15.16 10.85
C GLU A 88 -8.57 13.80 11.33
N LEU A 89 -8.57 12.79 10.46
CA LEU A 89 -8.98 11.44 10.80
C LEU A 89 -8.10 10.81 11.90
N ILE A 90 -6.78 10.98 11.84
CA ILE A 90 -5.86 10.51 12.88
C ILE A 90 -6.15 11.20 14.22
N ARG A 91 -6.36 12.51 14.20
CA ARG A 91 -6.70 13.29 15.42
C ARG A 91 -8.04 12.86 16.01
N LYS A 92 -9.06 12.67 15.17
CA LYS A 92 -10.40 12.28 15.62
C LYS A 92 -10.42 10.89 16.26
N ASN A 93 -9.58 9.99 15.80
CA ASN A 93 -9.40 8.66 16.38
C ASN A 93 -8.36 8.61 17.53
N ASN A 94 -7.77 9.73 17.92
CA ASN A 94 -6.76 9.82 18.99
C ASN A 94 -5.60 8.84 18.84
N LEU A 95 -5.12 8.61 17.63
CA LEU A 95 -4.07 7.63 17.35
C LEU A 95 -2.67 8.26 17.42
N PRO A 96 -1.82 7.89 18.38
CA PRO A 96 -0.45 8.38 18.45
C PRO A 96 0.45 7.82 17.34
N SER A 97 0.25 6.55 16.99
CA SER A 97 0.88 5.86 15.86
C SER A 97 -0.15 5.00 15.17
N CYS A 98 -0.12 4.93 13.84
CA CYS A 98 -1.08 4.13 13.10
C CYS A 98 -0.58 3.81 11.68
N TYR A 99 -1.23 2.82 11.08
CA TYR A 99 -1.22 2.62 9.66
C TYR A 99 -2.33 3.45 9.01
N ILE A 100 -2.09 3.94 7.80
CA ILE A 100 -3.02 4.77 7.04
C ILE A 100 -3.21 4.13 5.67
N ARG A 101 -4.45 3.85 5.30
CA ARG A 101 -4.82 3.20 4.04
C ARG A 101 -5.81 4.07 3.25
N PRO A 102 -5.32 5.02 2.44
CA PRO A 102 -6.14 5.65 1.42
C PRO A 102 -6.42 4.64 0.29
N ILE A 103 -7.64 4.61 -0.18
CA ILE A 103 -8.08 3.80 -1.31
C ILE A 103 -9.03 4.62 -2.20
N VAL A 104 -8.84 4.52 -3.50
CA VAL A 104 -9.73 5.09 -4.53
C VAL A 104 -10.17 3.95 -5.42
N TYR A 105 -11.45 3.77 -5.62
CA TYR A 105 -11.96 2.62 -6.35
C TYR A 105 -13.26 2.93 -7.10
N ARG A 106 -13.53 2.17 -8.16
CA ARG A 106 -14.80 2.24 -8.88
C ARG A 106 -15.87 1.54 -8.06
N GLY A 107 -16.88 2.29 -7.68
CA GLY A 107 -17.95 1.87 -6.79
C GLY A 107 -19.07 1.10 -7.47
N TYR A 108 -20.26 1.14 -6.87
CA TYR A 108 -21.46 0.46 -7.31
C TYR A 108 -22.21 1.26 -8.38
N GLY A 109 -22.74 0.58 -9.39
CA GLY A 109 -23.61 1.19 -10.40
C GLY A 109 -23.40 0.66 -11.81
N VAL A 110 -22.21 0.19 -12.15
CA VAL A 110 -21.85 -0.35 -13.48
C VAL A 110 -21.11 -1.66 -13.33
N MET A 111 -21.44 -2.62 -14.19
CA MET A 111 -20.77 -3.92 -14.27
C MET A 111 -20.30 -4.18 -15.70
N GLY A 112 -19.20 -4.91 -15.85
CA GLY A 112 -18.56 -5.22 -17.12
C GLY A 112 -17.15 -4.64 -17.19
N VAL A 113 -16.39 -5.01 -18.22
CA VAL A 113 -14.99 -4.57 -18.39
C VAL A 113 -14.90 -3.08 -18.72
N ASP A 114 -15.91 -2.54 -19.40
CA ASP A 114 -16.02 -1.09 -19.60
C ASP A 114 -16.55 -0.42 -18.32
N PRO A 115 -15.76 0.39 -17.63
CA PRO A 115 -16.13 1.03 -16.38
C PRO A 115 -16.80 2.40 -16.58
N THR A 116 -17.14 2.77 -17.81
CA THR A 116 -17.71 4.10 -18.10
C THR A 116 -18.98 4.31 -17.30
N GLY A 117 -19.05 5.41 -16.56
CA GLY A 117 -20.17 5.74 -15.68
C GLY A 117 -20.13 5.11 -14.28
N ALA A 118 -19.14 4.27 -13.97
CA ALA A 118 -18.97 3.80 -12.60
C ALA A 118 -18.56 4.96 -11.68
N PRO A 119 -19.23 5.16 -10.52
CA PRO A 119 -18.86 6.21 -9.59
C PRO A 119 -17.47 5.93 -8.99
N THR A 120 -16.75 6.99 -8.62
CA THR A 120 -15.51 6.88 -7.87
C THR A 120 -15.81 7.04 -6.38
N ASP A 121 -15.47 6.02 -5.61
CA ASP A 121 -15.46 6.07 -4.15
C ASP A 121 -14.04 6.29 -3.63
N VAL A 122 -13.92 7.10 -2.59
CA VAL A 122 -12.65 7.41 -1.92
C VAL A 122 -12.80 7.17 -0.44
N ALA A 123 -11.89 6.41 0.15
CA ALA A 123 -11.87 6.21 1.60
C ALA A 123 -10.44 6.30 2.16
N ILE A 124 -10.32 6.77 3.39
CA ILE A 124 -9.10 6.74 4.17
C ILE A 124 -9.41 6.04 5.48
N ALA A 125 -8.79 4.88 5.70
CA ALA A 125 -8.87 4.15 6.95
C ALA A 125 -7.56 4.31 7.74
N VAL A 126 -7.67 4.36 9.08
CA VAL A 126 -6.53 4.38 10.00
C VAL A 126 -6.76 3.34 11.10
N TRP A 127 -5.70 2.66 11.53
CA TRP A 127 -5.78 1.73 12.67
C TRP A 127 -4.40 1.51 13.30
N PRO A 128 -4.33 1.15 14.58
CA PRO A 128 -3.09 0.70 15.20
C PRO A 128 -2.54 -0.53 14.46
N TRP A 129 -1.27 -0.50 14.10
CA TRP A 129 -0.63 -1.66 13.46
C TRP A 129 0.83 -1.72 13.84
N ASP A 130 1.23 -2.88 14.34
CA ASP A 130 2.60 -3.20 14.73
C ASP A 130 3.49 -3.53 13.52
N THR A 131 4.59 -4.22 13.73
CA THR A 131 5.55 -4.58 12.70
C THR A 131 4.97 -5.56 11.69
N TYR A 132 5.19 -5.30 10.38
CA TYR A 132 4.64 -6.10 9.28
C TYR A 132 5.15 -7.55 9.28
N LEU A 133 6.42 -7.77 9.59
CA LEU A 133 7.05 -9.10 9.57
C LEU A 133 6.96 -9.85 10.91
N GLY A 134 6.32 -9.26 11.92
CA GLY A 134 6.17 -9.84 13.25
C GLY A 134 7.24 -9.39 14.24
N ASP A 135 7.04 -9.77 15.51
CA ASP A 135 7.93 -9.39 16.61
C ASP A 135 9.33 -10.00 16.44
N GLY A 136 10.36 -9.19 16.71
CA GLY A 136 11.76 -9.60 16.61
C GLY A 136 12.31 -9.70 15.19
N ALA A 137 11.51 -9.46 14.15
CA ALA A 137 11.97 -9.53 12.75
C ALA A 137 13.04 -8.48 12.42
N LEU A 138 13.00 -7.32 13.08
CA LEU A 138 14.01 -6.27 12.90
C LEU A 138 15.37 -6.66 13.48
N ASP A 139 15.40 -7.41 14.56
CA ASP A 139 16.63 -7.79 15.25
C ASP A 139 17.23 -9.09 14.72
N ASN A 140 16.37 -10.06 14.37
CA ASN A 140 16.79 -11.43 14.03
C ASN A 140 16.70 -11.73 12.52
N GLY A 141 16.05 -10.86 11.74
CA GLY A 141 15.69 -11.15 10.37
C GLY A 141 14.59 -12.21 10.25
N VAL A 142 14.26 -12.57 9.02
CA VAL A 142 13.27 -13.61 8.70
C VAL A 142 13.76 -14.51 7.56
N ALA A 143 13.30 -15.77 7.55
CA ALA A 143 13.56 -16.67 6.44
C ALA A 143 12.70 -16.30 5.23
N VAL A 144 13.33 -16.15 4.06
CA VAL A 144 12.67 -15.80 2.80
C VAL A 144 12.94 -16.85 1.73
N GLY A 145 11.94 -17.15 0.92
CA GLY A 145 12.07 -18.04 -0.25
C GLY A 145 12.03 -17.24 -1.55
N VAL A 146 12.55 -17.82 -2.63
CA VAL A 146 12.34 -17.26 -3.98
C VAL A 146 11.08 -17.91 -4.55
N SER A 147 10.08 -17.08 -4.90
CA SER A 147 8.82 -17.57 -5.44
C SER A 147 8.94 -18.08 -6.87
N SER A 148 8.13 -19.08 -7.21
CA SER A 148 7.91 -19.53 -8.59
C SER A 148 7.05 -18.52 -9.38
N TRP A 149 6.21 -17.74 -8.70
CA TRP A 149 5.42 -16.67 -9.31
C TRP A 149 6.31 -15.51 -9.71
N ARG A 150 6.18 -15.09 -10.98
CA ARG A 150 6.96 -13.96 -11.51
C ARG A 150 6.24 -12.65 -11.27
N GLN A 151 7.02 -11.57 -11.08
CA GLN A 151 6.44 -10.22 -11.04
C GLN A 151 5.87 -9.89 -12.43
N ARG A 152 4.76 -9.15 -12.43
CA ARG A 152 4.09 -8.72 -13.66
C ARG A 152 4.99 -7.85 -14.54
N THR A 153 4.78 -7.92 -15.85
CA THR A 153 5.52 -7.10 -16.82
C THR A 153 5.02 -5.66 -16.85
N ASN A 154 5.88 -4.77 -17.39
CA ASN A 154 5.52 -3.37 -17.63
C ASN A 154 4.38 -3.21 -18.66
N ASN A 155 4.14 -4.24 -19.48
CA ASN A 155 3.11 -4.26 -20.52
C ASN A 155 1.77 -4.85 -20.05
N SER A 156 1.66 -5.23 -18.77
CA SER A 156 0.40 -5.64 -18.14
C SER A 156 -0.16 -4.50 -17.28
N ILE A 157 -0.20 -4.64 -15.96
CA ILE A 157 -0.52 -3.52 -15.07
C ILE A 157 0.77 -2.76 -14.77
N PRO A 158 0.90 -1.47 -15.17
CA PRO A 158 2.14 -0.73 -14.99
C PRO A 158 2.62 -0.74 -13.54
N PRO A 159 3.88 -1.09 -13.26
CA PRO A 159 4.42 -1.10 -11.88
C PRO A 159 4.36 0.27 -11.18
N ALA A 160 4.30 1.36 -11.96
CA ALA A 160 4.12 2.71 -11.44
C ALA A 160 2.78 2.94 -10.76
N VAL A 161 1.80 2.04 -10.95
CA VAL A 161 0.48 2.09 -10.34
C VAL A 161 0.41 1.14 -9.14
N LYS A 162 0.01 1.67 -7.99
CA LYS A 162 -0.31 0.84 -6.84
C LYS A 162 -1.76 0.37 -6.93
N ALA A 163 -2.02 -0.56 -7.88
CA ALA A 163 -3.35 -1.07 -8.18
C ALA A 163 -3.75 -2.23 -7.26
N THR A 164 -5.01 -2.30 -6.87
CA THR A 164 -5.56 -3.42 -6.07
C THR A 164 -5.40 -4.75 -6.79
N ALA A 165 -5.66 -4.79 -8.10
CA ALA A 165 -5.52 -5.98 -8.95
C ALA A 165 -4.10 -6.57 -8.94
N SER A 166 -3.07 -5.75 -8.73
CA SER A 166 -1.67 -6.20 -8.73
C SER A 166 -1.36 -7.15 -7.58
N TYR A 167 -2.08 -7.04 -6.48
CA TYR A 167 -1.79 -7.76 -5.23
C TYR A 167 -2.21 -9.23 -5.25
N MET A 168 -3.04 -9.66 -6.21
CA MET A 168 -3.33 -11.10 -6.36
C MET A 168 -2.05 -11.90 -6.61
N ASN A 169 -1.16 -11.38 -7.46
CA ASN A 169 0.14 -12.01 -7.71
C ASN A 169 1.02 -12.07 -6.45
N SER A 170 1.06 -10.98 -5.69
CA SER A 170 1.79 -10.94 -4.41
C SER A 170 1.20 -11.91 -3.37
N ILE A 171 -0.13 -12.06 -3.33
CA ILE A 171 -0.81 -13.01 -2.44
C ILE A 171 -0.40 -14.45 -2.78
N LEU A 172 -0.39 -14.81 -4.06
CA LEU A 172 0.01 -16.16 -4.50
C LEU A 172 1.46 -16.47 -4.10
N ALA A 173 2.38 -15.54 -4.33
CA ALA A 173 3.78 -15.69 -3.93
C ALA A 173 3.94 -15.81 -2.41
N LYS A 174 3.16 -15.02 -1.63
CA LYS A 174 3.17 -15.07 -0.17
C LYS A 174 2.64 -16.41 0.37
N LEU A 175 1.58 -16.93 -0.21
CA LEU A 175 1.01 -18.22 0.18
C LEU A 175 1.97 -19.36 -0.12
N GLU A 176 2.60 -19.37 -1.33
CA GLU A 176 3.64 -20.33 -1.68
C GLU A 176 4.80 -20.31 -0.68
N ALA A 177 5.31 -19.13 -0.32
CA ALA A 177 6.36 -19.00 0.68
C ALA A 177 5.95 -19.62 2.02
N LYS A 178 4.73 -19.36 2.48
CA LYS A 178 4.20 -19.92 3.73
C LYS A 178 4.08 -21.44 3.70
N GLU A 179 3.64 -22.02 2.60
CA GLU A 179 3.57 -23.49 2.43
C GLU A 179 4.95 -24.14 2.54
N HIS A 180 6.00 -23.44 2.12
CA HIS A 180 7.39 -23.90 2.22
C HIS A 180 8.10 -23.49 3.51
N GLY A 181 7.38 -22.92 4.49
CA GLY A 181 7.93 -22.54 5.80
C GLY A 181 8.69 -21.22 5.84
N TYR A 182 8.59 -20.39 4.80
CA TYR A 182 9.18 -19.06 4.75
C TYR A 182 8.21 -17.98 5.27
N VAL A 183 8.77 -16.91 5.82
CA VAL A 183 7.98 -15.76 6.28
C VAL A 183 7.63 -14.84 5.12
N GLU A 184 8.52 -14.72 4.13
CA GLU A 184 8.34 -13.80 2.99
C GLU A 184 8.90 -14.42 1.71
N ALA A 185 8.52 -13.87 0.54
CA ALA A 185 9.01 -14.28 -0.75
C ALA A 185 9.76 -13.15 -1.48
N ILE A 186 10.85 -13.51 -2.14
CA ILE A 186 11.51 -12.70 -3.16
C ILE A 186 10.90 -13.06 -4.51
N MET A 187 10.40 -12.06 -5.23
CA MET A 187 9.86 -12.23 -6.57
C MET A 187 10.87 -11.85 -7.64
N LEU A 188 10.91 -12.63 -8.71
CA LEU A 188 11.75 -12.38 -9.88
C LEU A 188 10.90 -11.85 -11.03
N ASN A 189 11.48 -11.05 -11.92
CA ASN A 189 10.86 -10.68 -13.18
C ASN A 189 10.90 -11.85 -14.21
N GLU A 190 10.34 -11.65 -15.40
CA GLU A 190 10.35 -12.68 -16.46
C GLU A 190 11.76 -13.09 -16.92
N ALA A 191 12.72 -12.18 -16.82
CA ALA A 191 14.13 -12.45 -17.14
C ALA A 191 14.86 -13.21 -16.01
N GLY A 192 14.20 -13.50 -14.89
CA GLY A 192 14.80 -14.16 -13.73
C GLY A 192 15.61 -13.25 -12.83
N LEU A 193 15.51 -11.93 -13.00
CA LEU A 193 16.19 -10.95 -12.16
C LEU A 193 15.35 -10.63 -10.92
N VAL A 194 16.02 -10.36 -9.80
CA VAL A 194 15.36 -9.98 -8.54
C VAL A 194 14.61 -8.65 -8.69
N CYS A 195 13.36 -8.63 -8.26
CA CYS A 195 12.51 -7.44 -8.28
C CYS A 195 12.29 -6.84 -6.89
N GLU A 196 11.46 -7.50 -6.11
CA GLU A 196 10.96 -7.01 -4.83
C GLU A 196 10.45 -8.17 -3.96
N GLY A 197 10.03 -7.92 -2.73
CA GLY A 197 9.25 -8.84 -1.92
C GLY A 197 7.78 -8.86 -2.35
N THR A 198 6.91 -9.56 -1.62
CA THR A 198 5.48 -9.62 -1.96
C THR A 198 4.76 -8.28 -1.69
N GLY A 199 5.22 -7.49 -0.75
CA GLY A 199 4.68 -6.18 -0.40
C GLY A 199 5.75 -5.14 -0.05
N GLU A 200 7.04 -5.47 -0.20
CA GLU A 200 8.20 -4.68 0.20
C GLU A 200 9.21 -4.54 -0.95
N ASN A 201 9.89 -3.40 -0.97
CA ASN A 201 11.08 -3.25 -1.80
C ASN A 201 12.27 -3.98 -1.18
N LEU A 202 13.16 -4.49 -2.02
CA LEU A 202 14.38 -5.16 -1.60
C LEU A 202 15.58 -4.23 -1.69
N PHE A 203 16.40 -4.23 -0.64
CA PHE A 203 17.69 -3.56 -0.61
C PHE A 203 18.77 -4.54 -0.15
N VAL A 204 19.92 -4.46 -0.75
CA VAL A 204 21.09 -5.27 -0.41
C VAL A 204 22.25 -4.35 -0.02
N VAL A 205 22.82 -4.57 1.16
CA VAL A 205 24.07 -3.93 1.57
C VAL A 205 25.20 -4.93 1.39
N ARG A 206 26.16 -4.60 0.54
CA ARG A 206 27.36 -5.39 0.31
C ARG A 206 28.57 -4.48 0.24
N ASP A 207 29.59 -4.79 1.02
CA ASP A 207 30.84 -4.00 1.10
C ASP A 207 30.56 -2.49 1.35
N GLY A 208 29.58 -2.16 2.19
CA GLY A 208 29.14 -0.80 2.48
C GLY A 208 28.34 -0.11 1.39
N ILE A 209 28.02 -0.80 0.30
CA ILE A 209 27.23 -0.26 -0.83
C ILE A 209 25.79 -0.74 -0.72
N LEU A 210 24.85 0.21 -0.65
CA LEU A 210 23.41 -0.07 -0.73
C LEU A 210 22.95 -0.16 -2.19
N SER A 211 22.37 -1.29 -2.54
CA SER A 211 21.85 -1.58 -3.89
C SER A 211 20.39 -2.00 -3.83
N THR A 212 19.64 -1.68 -4.88
CA THR A 212 18.24 -2.08 -5.04
C THR A 212 17.95 -2.35 -6.53
N PRO A 213 17.02 -3.24 -6.87
CA PRO A 213 16.62 -3.47 -8.25
C PRO A 213 16.16 -2.19 -8.92
N PRO A 214 16.55 -1.91 -10.18
CA PRO A 214 16.11 -0.72 -10.91
C PRO A 214 14.61 -0.78 -11.23
N LEU A 215 13.96 0.36 -11.40
CA LEU A 215 12.54 0.45 -11.73
C LEU A 215 12.17 -0.26 -13.04
N SER A 216 13.13 -0.38 -13.98
CA SER A 216 12.97 -1.14 -15.22
C SER A 216 12.69 -2.61 -15.01
N ASP A 217 13.12 -3.18 -13.89
CA ASP A 217 12.95 -4.61 -13.57
C ASP A 217 11.62 -4.92 -12.88
N GLY A 218 10.74 -3.93 -12.76
CA GLY A 218 9.36 -4.12 -12.36
C GLY A 218 8.99 -3.86 -10.90
N PRO A 219 9.89 -3.43 -9.98
CA PRO A 219 9.43 -3.05 -8.65
C PRO A 219 8.51 -1.83 -8.71
N VAL A 220 7.53 -1.78 -7.80
CA VAL A 220 6.69 -0.60 -7.66
C VAL A 220 7.56 0.62 -7.40
N SER A 221 7.23 1.77 -8.02
CA SER A 221 8.05 3.01 -8.03
C SER A 221 8.23 3.67 -6.63
N TYR A 222 8.54 2.86 -5.64
CA TYR A 222 8.76 3.24 -4.25
C TYR A 222 10.23 3.47 -3.91
N THR A 223 11.10 2.93 -4.73
CA THR A 223 12.51 2.76 -4.42
C THR A 223 13.20 4.07 -4.04
N HIS A 224 12.82 5.17 -4.69
CA HIS A 224 13.42 6.47 -4.39
C HIS A 224 12.89 7.12 -3.10
N LEU A 225 11.67 6.79 -2.67
CA LEU A 225 11.09 7.33 -1.45
C LEU A 225 11.58 6.60 -0.20
N ARG A 226 11.75 5.28 -0.27
CA ARG A 226 12.13 4.45 0.88
C ARG A 226 13.64 4.32 1.11
N ALA A 227 14.49 4.51 0.11
CA ALA A 227 15.93 4.56 0.33
C ALA A 227 16.32 5.64 1.34
N HIS A 228 15.57 6.74 1.41
CA HIS A 228 15.76 7.78 2.42
C HIS A 228 15.21 7.40 3.80
N GLU A 229 14.22 6.52 3.90
CA GLU A 229 13.72 6.01 5.19
C GLU A 229 14.72 5.05 5.83
N THR A 230 15.34 4.18 5.03
CA THR A 230 16.26 3.14 5.51
C THR A 230 17.60 3.73 5.96
N LEU A 231 18.10 4.79 5.31
CA LEU A 231 19.35 5.45 5.66
C LEU A 231 19.33 6.25 6.98
N ARG A 232 18.16 6.48 7.57
CA ARG A 232 18.04 7.14 8.89
C ARG A 232 18.07 6.17 10.07
N HIS A 233 18.07 4.86 9.82
CA HIS A 233 18.09 3.82 10.85
C HIS A 233 19.36 2.95 10.80
N LEU A 234 20.34 3.27 9.93
CA LEU A 234 21.69 2.74 9.91
C LEU A 234 22.68 3.78 10.46
#